data_0523a9cc0147d767d7dd4e2c009d159f
#
_entry.id   0523a9cc0147d767d7dd4e2c009d159f
#
_cell.length_a   1.000
_cell.length_b   1.000
_cell.length_c   1.000
_cell.angle_alpha   90.00
_cell.angle_beta   90.00
_cell.angle_gamma   90.00
#
_symmetry.space_group_name_H-M   'P 1'
#
loop_
_entity.id
_entity.type
_entity.pdbx_description
1 polymer ?
#
loop_
_entity_poly.entity_id
_entity_poly.type
_entity_poly.pdbx_seq_one_letter_code
_entity_poly.pdbx_strand_id
1 'polypeptide(L)'
;MLASQGKLPAPEYRCLTVMLIKHTLSNWFTVVNMPLSLLTHRTRYLLLACLCLLPFQALAAQQSDASLQTSAAAADTPVATPDDPLVTMFPHAEWDRLWLSGQANFISQWHPAFHSPYQGKNSLTPEAQDASSRVLTLYTGLRVTKTTEFLCDVQETGGHGLGEALGVAGFFNLDVVRNPLLSKAPYIARLMWHQIIPLGGKKVASDRTAFSLFRELPERRLELRFGKMSLADFFDVNNYGSDTNLQFMNWAVDNSGAYDYAADTRGFTFAALLEYHDKNYVIRFAEALMPKVANGINLDADMSRAHSENIELELHGKVLKNRPVGILRLLSYVNHANMGDYRDAVNACLPNPATCVPNITNHPLQTTVKYGFGVNFEQPLTDWLGLFGRWGWNEGRHESFAYTEVDQTWQIGGGGTGGRWGRKNDRIGFVFVSNGISHDHARYLSLGGLGFLLGDGKLNYSRENILESFYTVHAWRGIFPAFGLQYVVNPGYNADRGPVIVPTLRLHLEF
;
A
#
# COMPACT_ATOMS: atom_id res chain seq x y z
N MET A 1 7.83 34.15 -51.86
CA MET A 1 8.67 32.99 -52.13
C MET A 1 8.59 32.04 -50.91
N LEU A 2 8.17 30.86 -51.19
CA LEU A 2 7.72 29.75 -50.40
C LEU A 2 8.56 29.37 -49.18
N ALA A 3 7.87 29.24 -48.04
CA ALA A 3 8.36 28.63 -46.80
C ALA A 3 8.17 27.11 -46.85
N SER A 4 9.21 26.34 -46.56
CA SER A 4 9.16 24.91 -46.37
C SER A 4 8.82 24.57 -44.91
N GLN A 5 7.69 23.95 -44.67
CA GLN A 5 7.33 23.36 -43.38
C GLN A 5 8.07 22.04 -43.17
N GLY A 6 8.92 21.99 -42.15
CA GLY A 6 9.49 20.75 -41.63
C GLY A 6 8.47 20.04 -40.70
N LYS A 7 8.07 18.82 -41.04
CA LYS A 7 7.30 17.92 -40.18
C LYS A 7 8.21 17.39 -39.06
N LEU A 8 7.81 17.58 -37.80
CA LEU A 8 8.36 16.89 -36.66
C LEU A 8 7.90 15.40 -36.68
N PRO A 9 8.77 14.45 -36.39
CA PRO A 9 8.36 13.04 -36.31
C PRO A 9 7.55 12.77 -35.04
N ALA A 10 6.52 11.94 -35.17
CA ALA A 10 5.71 11.45 -34.06
C ALA A 10 6.54 10.54 -33.14
N PRO A 11 6.33 10.56 -31.82
CA PRO A 11 7.07 9.72 -30.90
C PRO A 11 6.65 8.25 -31.06
N GLU A 12 7.63 7.37 -31.21
CA GLU A 12 7.47 5.91 -31.30
C GLU A 12 7.11 5.32 -29.93
N TYR A 13 5.83 5.19 -29.65
CA TYR A 13 5.33 4.45 -28.47
C TYR A 13 5.32 2.92 -28.62
N ARG A 14 5.83 2.37 -29.71
CA ARG A 14 5.77 0.93 -30.01
C ARG A 14 6.80 0.05 -29.28
N CYS A 15 7.82 0.62 -28.66
CA CYS A 15 8.94 -0.16 -28.14
C CYS A 15 8.81 -0.64 -26.68
N LEU A 16 8.11 0.12 -25.81
CA LEU A 16 8.09 -0.18 -24.38
C LEU A 16 7.30 -1.44 -24.00
N THR A 17 6.15 -1.66 -24.61
CA THR A 17 5.27 -2.81 -24.30
C THR A 17 5.88 -4.15 -24.68
N VAL A 18 6.59 -4.20 -25.81
CA VAL A 18 7.24 -5.44 -26.31
C VAL A 18 8.52 -5.74 -25.52
N MET A 19 9.22 -4.71 -25.02
CA MET A 19 10.41 -4.90 -24.19
C MET A 19 10.10 -5.44 -22.80
N LEU A 20 9.08 -4.91 -22.12
CA LEU A 20 8.63 -5.39 -20.80
C LEU A 20 8.24 -6.89 -20.86
N ILE A 21 7.42 -7.28 -21.83
CA ILE A 21 7.00 -8.68 -21.97
C ILE A 21 8.19 -9.60 -22.30
N LYS A 22 9.14 -9.17 -23.12
CA LYS A 22 10.31 -9.99 -23.46
C LYS A 22 11.27 -10.16 -22.27
N HIS A 23 11.48 -9.12 -21.47
CA HIS A 23 12.41 -9.19 -20.32
C HIS A 23 11.82 -10.07 -19.21
N THR A 24 10.53 -9.94 -18.91
CA THR A 24 9.84 -10.74 -17.88
C THR A 24 9.82 -12.23 -18.28
N LEU A 25 9.51 -12.54 -19.53
CA LEU A 25 9.49 -13.93 -20.03
C LEU A 25 10.91 -14.55 -20.14
N SER A 26 11.93 -13.76 -20.53
CA SER A 26 13.32 -14.31 -20.65
C SER A 26 13.91 -14.62 -19.29
N ASN A 27 13.66 -13.80 -18.27
CA ASN A 27 14.15 -14.05 -16.90
C ASN A 27 13.45 -15.27 -16.27
N TRP A 28 12.20 -15.52 -16.58
CA TRP A 28 11.48 -16.72 -16.09
C TRP A 28 12.05 -18.01 -16.67
N PHE A 29 12.37 -18.07 -17.96
CA PHE A 29 12.99 -19.25 -18.59
C PHE A 29 14.42 -19.48 -18.11
N THR A 30 15.15 -18.44 -17.75
CA THR A 30 16.53 -18.56 -17.28
C THR A 30 16.58 -19.07 -15.83
N VAL A 31 15.62 -18.70 -14.98
CA VAL A 31 15.55 -19.17 -13.57
C VAL A 31 15.17 -20.66 -13.48
N VAL A 32 14.34 -21.17 -14.40
CA VAL A 32 13.88 -22.58 -14.40
C VAL A 32 14.97 -23.56 -14.88
N ASN A 33 15.93 -23.10 -15.69
CA ASN A 33 16.97 -23.95 -16.31
C ASN A 33 18.39 -23.74 -15.80
N MET A 34 18.62 -22.88 -14.79
CA MET A 34 19.97 -22.69 -14.24
C MET A 34 20.32 -23.75 -13.19
N PRO A 35 21.51 -24.39 -13.29
CA PRO A 35 21.99 -25.24 -12.21
C PRO A 35 22.21 -24.42 -10.94
N LEU A 36 21.78 -24.96 -9.80
CA LEU A 36 21.84 -24.31 -8.48
C LEU A 36 23.22 -23.73 -8.09
N SER A 37 24.29 -24.14 -8.78
CA SER A 37 25.64 -23.67 -8.54
C SER A 37 25.95 -22.27 -9.04
N LEU A 38 25.11 -21.69 -9.92
CA LEU A 38 25.30 -20.37 -10.52
C LEU A 38 24.48 -19.24 -9.86
N LEU A 39 23.61 -19.59 -8.91
CA LEU A 39 22.84 -18.61 -8.16
C LEU A 39 23.73 -17.91 -7.12
N THR A 40 23.72 -16.60 -7.07
CA THR A 40 24.40 -15.83 -6.03
C THR A 40 23.89 -16.24 -4.65
N HIS A 41 24.72 -16.12 -3.61
CA HIS A 41 24.35 -16.49 -2.24
C HIS A 41 23.00 -15.89 -1.77
N ARG A 42 22.64 -14.72 -2.27
CA ARG A 42 21.39 -14.00 -1.91
C ARG A 42 20.13 -14.62 -2.52
N THR A 43 20.17 -15.03 -3.79
CA THR A 43 19.06 -15.71 -4.47
C THR A 43 18.79 -17.11 -3.87
N ARG A 44 19.83 -17.76 -3.29
CA ARG A 44 19.67 -19.04 -2.57
C ARG A 44 18.84 -18.91 -1.30
N TYR A 45 18.93 -17.78 -0.58
CA TYR A 45 18.15 -17.56 0.64
C TYR A 45 16.65 -17.27 0.34
N LEU A 46 16.34 -16.60 -0.76
CA LEU A 46 14.96 -16.41 -1.21
C LEU A 46 14.30 -17.75 -1.61
N LEU A 47 15.00 -18.59 -2.35
CA LEU A 47 14.52 -19.93 -2.72
C LEU A 47 14.44 -20.88 -1.50
N LEU A 48 15.38 -20.80 -0.53
CA LEU A 48 15.33 -21.58 0.70
C LEU A 48 14.19 -21.11 1.63
N ALA A 49 13.90 -19.82 1.72
CA ALA A 49 12.74 -19.31 2.47
C ALA A 49 11.41 -19.80 1.87
N CYS A 50 11.30 -19.87 0.55
CA CYS A 50 10.15 -20.46 -0.13
C CYS A 50 10.05 -21.98 0.04
N LEU A 51 11.19 -22.69 0.08
CA LEU A 51 11.26 -24.16 0.26
C LEU A 51 11.03 -24.61 1.71
N CYS A 52 11.39 -23.81 2.70
CA CYS A 52 11.12 -24.11 4.12
C CYS A 52 9.63 -24.03 4.50
N LEU A 53 8.79 -23.47 3.61
CA LEU A 53 7.33 -23.40 3.79
C LEU A 53 6.58 -24.61 3.22
N LEU A 54 7.27 -25.55 2.56
CA LEU A 54 6.65 -26.73 1.93
C LEU A 54 6.20 -27.88 2.89
N PRO A 55 6.67 -28.06 4.16
CA PRO A 55 6.20 -29.16 4.99
C PRO A 55 4.82 -29.00 5.62
N PHE A 56 4.13 -27.87 5.46
CA PHE A 56 2.79 -27.66 6.03
C PHE A 56 1.65 -28.30 5.22
N GLN A 57 1.89 -28.85 4.04
CA GLN A 57 0.85 -29.47 3.22
C GLN A 57 0.48 -30.92 3.61
N ALA A 58 1.22 -31.56 4.50
CA ALA A 58 0.99 -32.96 4.83
C ALA A 58 -0.06 -33.22 5.93
N LEU A 59 -0.63 -32.19 6.57
CA LEU A 59 -1.60 -32.38 7.68
C LEU A 59 -3.06 -32.01 7.36
N ALA A 60 -3.37 -31.55 6.15
CA ALA A 60 -4.71 -31.09 5.79
C ALA A 60 -5.52 -32.04 4.90
N ALA A 61 -5.01 -33.22 4.59
CA ALA A 61 -5.64 -34.16 3.66
C ALA A 61 -6.29 -35.35 4.36
N GLN A 62 -7.19 -35.13 5.31
CA GLN A 62 -8.21 -36.09 5.72
C GLN A 62 -9.34 -35.38 6.46
N GLN A 63 -10.45 -35.16 5.79
CA GLN A 63 -11.82 -35.43 6.19
C GLN A 63 -12.88 -34.66 5.42
N SER A 64 -13.62 -35.40 4.64
CA SER A 64 -15.10 -35.46 4.45
C SER A 64 -15.85 -34.19 4.00
N ASP A 65 -16.56 -34.43 2.91
CA ASP A 65 -17.78 -33.80 2.41
C ASP A 65 -18.65 -33.12 3.46
N ALA A 66 -18.61 -31.80 3.48
CA ALA A 66 -19.71 -30.96 3.92
C ALA A 66 -19.66 -29.69 3.07
N SER A 67 -20.77 -29.36 2.46
CA SER A 67 -21.04 -28.21 1.63
C SER A 67 -20.34 -26.94 2.13
N LEU A 68 -19.17 -26.63 1.57
CA LEU A 68 -18.48 -25.38 1.77
C LEU A 68 -19.09 -24.36 0.80
N GLN A 69 -20.03 -23.57 1.29
CA GLN A 69 -20.24 -22.25 0.72
C GLN A 69 -18.95 -21.47 0.98
N THR A 70 -18.11 -21.39 -0.04
CA THR A 70 -17.00 -20.45 -0.09
C THR A 70 -17.58 -19.06 -0.26
N SER A 71 -17.79 -18.37 0.84
CA SER A 71 -17.70 -16.94 0.86
C SER A 71 -16.20 -16.61 0.65
N ALA A 72 -15.76 -16.40 -0.61
CA ALA A 72 -14.90 -15.24 -0.82
C ALA A 72 -15.70 -14.11 -0.15
N ALA A 73 -15.13 -13.39 0.78
CA ALA A 73 -15.80 -12.27 1.38
C ALA A 73 -15.94 -11.10 0.38
N ALA A 74 -16.72 -11.32 -0.70
CA ALA A 74 -17.72 -10.39 -1.07
C ALA A 74 -18.59 -10.32 0.18
N ALA A 75 -18.53 -9.23 0.93
CA ALA A 75 -19.61 -8.89 1.82
C ALA A 75 -20.86 -9.12 0.98
N ASP A 76 -21.67 -10.12 1.33
CA ASP A 76 -23.03 -10.21 0.85
C ASP A 76 -23.59 -8.81 1.09
N THR A 77 -23.60 -7.98 0.04
CA THR A 77 -24.43 -6.81 0.03
C THR A 77 -25.82 -7.42 0.07
N PRO A 78 -26.54 -7.37 1.19
CA PRO A 78 -27.89 -7.86 1.24
C PRO A 78 -28.60 -7.14 0.08
N VAL A 79 -29.31 -7.87 -0.76
CA VAL A 79 -30.24 -7.25 -1.71
C VAL A 79 -31.00 -6.22 -0.88
N ALA A 80 -30.73 -4.93 -1.15
CA ALA A 80 -31.25 -3.84 -0.34
C ALA A 80 -32.76 -4.06 -0.21
N THR A 81 -33.23 -4.20 1.00
CA THR A 81 -34.67 -4.16 1.23
C THR A 81 -35.13 -2.79 0.78
N PRO A 82 -36.37 -2.61 0.31
CA PRO A 82 -36.88 -1.32 -0.20
C PRO A 82 -36.64 -0.13 0.73
N ASP A 83 -36.42 -0.38 2.02
CA ASP A 83 -36.19 0.63 3.06
C ASP A 83 -34.72 0.87 3.40
N ASP A 84 -33.75 0.06 2.88
CA ASP A 84 -32.34 0.30 3.11
C ASP A 84 -31.81 1.39 2.17
N PRO A 85 -31.16 2.46 2.68
CA PRO A 85 -30.57 3.48 1.83
C PRO A 85 -29.43 2.88 0.99
N LEU A 86 -29.33 3.33 -0.26
CA LEU A 86 -28.21 2.95 -1.12
C LEU A 86 -26.88 3.36 -0.48
N VAL A 87 -25.85 2.52 -0.61
CA VAL A 87 -24.50 2.84 -0.14
C VAL A 87 -23.76 3.84 -1.06
N THR A 88 -24.33 4.16 -2.22
CA THR A 88 -23.88 5.20 -3.17
C THR A 88 -24.95 6.28 -3.31
N MET A 89 -24.55 7.52 -3.61
CA MET A 89 -25.50 8.64 -3.78
C MET A 89 -26.45 8.42 -4.94
N PHE A 90 -25.98 7.76 -6.00
CA PHE A 90 -26.75 7.41 -7.19
C PHE A 90 -26.55 5.93 -7.49
N PRO A 91 -27.59 5.22 -7.97
CA PRO A 91 -27.41 3.86 -8.43
C PRO A 91 -26.46 3.85 -9.63
N HIS A 92 -25.50 2.93 -9.62
CA HIS A 92 -24.61 2.74 -10.77
C HIS A 92 -25.43 2.25 -11.97
N ALA A 93 -25.13 2.79 -13.14
CA ALA A 93 -25.80 2.36 -14.36
C ALA A 93 -25.51 0.86 -14.63
N GLU A 94 -26.57 0.10 -14.91
CA GLU A 94 -26.53 -1.34 -15.21
C GLU A 94 -25.98 -1.63 -16.64
N TRP A 95 -24.98 -0.84 -17.08
CA TRP A 95 -24.33 -1.06 -18.36
C TRP A 95 -23.43 -2.29 -18.28
N ASP A 96 -23.61 -3.23 -19.19
CA ASP A 96 -22.84 -4.46 -19.20
C ASP A 96 -21.33 -4.26 -19.38
N ARG A 97 -20.93 -3.21 -20.08
CA ARG A 97 -19.55 -3.00 -20.51
C ARG A 97 -18.88 -1.79 -19.90
N LEU A 98 -19.65 -0.84 -19.41
CA LEU A 98 -19.11 0.41 -18.87
C LEU A 98 -19.32 0.46 -17.35
N TRP A 99 -18.34 1.04 -16.68
CA TRP A 99 -18.41 1.40 -15.28
C TRP A 99 -18.09 2.88 -15.14
N LEU A 100 -18.88 3.56 -14.35
CA LEU A 100 -18.67 4.93 -13.97
C LEU A 100 -19.09 5.08 -12.51
N SER A 101 -18.15 5.44 -11.65
CA SER A 101 -18.41 5.80 -10.26
C SER A 101 -17.38 6.83 -9.81
N GLY A 102 -17.50 7.31 -8.59
CA GLY A 102 -16.56 8.28 -8.08
C GLY A 102 -16.65 8.41 -6.58
N GLN A 103 -15.63 9.00 -5.99
CA GLN A 103 -15.60 9.35 -4.58
C GLN A 103 -15.09 10.76 -4.36
N ALA A 104 -15.48 11.33 -3.22
CA ALA A 104 -14.89 12.54 -2.67
C ALA A 104 -14.63 12.34 -1.17
N ASN A 105 -13.38 12.53 -0.76
CA ASN A 105 -12.96 12.39 0.63
C ASN A 105 -12.41 13.73 1.13
N PHE A 106 -12.96 14.24 2.23
CA PHE A 106 -12.55 15.48 2.88
C PHE A 106 -12.14 15.15 4.30
N ILE A 107 -10.91 15.51 4.67
CA ILE A 107 -10.34 15.20 5.97
C ILE A 107 -9.85 16.49 6.63
N SER A 108 -10.24 16.72 7.88
CA SER A 108 -9.72 17.77 8.74
C SER A 108 -9.13 17.14 9.99
N GLN A 109 -7.88 17.46 10.28
CA GLN A 109 -7.12 16.98 11.42
C GLN A 109 -6.54 18.14 12.20
N TRP A 110 -6.35 17.96 13.51
CA TRP A 110 -5.68 18.94 14.35
C TRP A 110 -4.92 18.26 15.47
N HIS A 111 -3.93 18.94 16.03
CA HIS A 111 -3.31 18.57 17.28
C HIS A 111 -3.09 19.78 18.17
N PRO A 112 -3.26 19.66 19.51
CA PRO A 112 -2.85 20.69 20.45
C PRO A 112 -1.31 20.78 20.49
N ALA A 113 -0.79 21.81 21.12
CA ALA A 113 0.64 21.88 21.41
C ALA A 113 1.10 20.66 22.24
N PHE A 114 2.28 20.15 21.94
CA PHE A 114 2.87 19.01 22.64
C PHE A 114 4.31 19.29 23.03
N HIS A 115 4.86 18.47 23.94
CA HIS A 115 6.22 18.63 24.41
C HIS A 115 7.25 18.35 23.32
N SER A 116 8.15 19.32 23.07
CA SER A 116 9.29 19.16 22.16
C SER A 116 10.39 20.14 22.56
N PRO A 117 11.53 19.68 23.10
CA PRO A 117 12.62 20.56 23.53
C PRO A 117 13.45 21.11 22.37
N TYR A 118 13.29 20.58 21.16
CA TYR A 118 13.97 21.01 19.95
C TYR A 118 13.18 20.60 18.69
N GLN A 119 13.54 21.24 17.57
CA GLN A 119 12.99 20.95 16.24
C GLN A 119 14.11 20.89 15.20
N GLY A 120 14.02 19.95 14.29
CA GLY A 120 14.80 19.89 13.07
C GLY A 120 13.96 20.28 11.85
N LYS A 121 14.55 20.17 10.68
CA LYS A 121 13.94 20.57 9.41
C LYS A 121 12.71 19.71 9.06
N ASN A 122 12.75 18.42 9.37
CA ASN A 122 11.69 17.46 9.11
C ASN A 122 11.02 17.00 10.42
N SER A 123 10.77 17.92 11.35
CA SER A 123 10.03 17.67 12.58
C SER A 123 8.54 17.91 12.39
N LEU A 124 7.71 17.15 13.09
CA LEU A 124 6.34 17.58 13.36
C LEU A 124 6.37 18.86 14.21
N THR A 125 5.66 19.89 13.79
CA THR A 125 5.56 21.17 14.51
C THR A 125 4.94 20.95 15.88
N PRO A 126 5.56 21.38 17.01
CA PRO A 126 5.03 21.15 18.34
C PRO A 126 3.94 22.13 18.77
N GLU A 127 3.80 23.28 18.11
CA GLU A 127 2.70 24.22 18.29
C GLU A 127 1.39 23.60 17.82
N ALA A 128 0.26 24.06 18.37
CA ALA A 128 -1.05 23.62 17.92
C ALA A 128 -1.23 23.91 16.42
N GLN A 129 -1.67 22.91 15.68
CA GLN A 129 -1.84 22.99 14.23
C GLN A 129 -3.14 22.32 13.79
N ASP A 130 -3.74 22.83 12.73
CA ASP A 130 -4.80 22.18 11.96
C ASP A 130 -4.39 22.03 10.50
N ALA A 131 -4.96 21.02 9.84
CA ALA A 131 -4.75 20.77 8.42
C ALA A 131 -5.99 20.15 7.80
N SER A 132 -6.24 20.48 6.55
CA SER A 132 -7.34 19.90 5.79
C SER A 132 -6.87 19.46 4.41
N SER A 133 -7.34 18.29 4.00
CA SER A 133 -7.06 17.70 2.69
C SER A 133 -8.32 17.19 2.02
N ARG A 134 -8.24 16.96 0.73
CA ARG A 134 -9.27 16.29 -0.06
C ARG A 134 -8.68 15.41 -1.13
N VAL A 135 -9.39 14.35 -1.44
CA VAL A 135 -9.15 13.49 -2.61
C VAL A 135 -10.46 13.32 -3.35
N LEU A 136 -10.45 13.58 -4.64
CA LEU A 136 -11.57 13.35 -5.55
C LEU A 136 -11.11 12.32 -6.56
N THR A 137 -11.88 11.25 -6.76
CA THR A 137 -11.52 10.21 -7.74
C THR A 137 -12.72 9.90 -8.62
N LEU A 138 -12.50 9.93 -9.93
CA LEU A 138 -13.42 9.42 -10.93
C LEU A 138 -12.92 8.06 -11.39
N TYR A 139 -13.72 7.01 -11.16
CA TYR A 139 -13.46 5.66 -11.59
C TYR A 139 -14.17 5.36 -12.89
N THR A 140 -13.44 4.88 -13.88
CA THR A 140 -14.01 4.48 -15.17
C THR A 140 -13.48 3.11 -15.58
N GLY A 141 -14.31 2.32 -16.24
CA GLY A 141 -13.91 1.01 -16.74
C GLY A 141 -14.66 0.59 -17.98
N LEU A 142 -13.98 -0.15 -18.84
CA LEU A 142 -14.53 -0.70 -20.07
C LEU A 142 -14.22 -2.20 -20.17
N ARG A 143 -15.27 -3.04 -20.08
CA ARG A 143 -15.16 -4.46 -20.37
C ARG A 143 -15.21 -4.69 -21.88
N VAL A 144 -14.07 -5.05 -22.48
CA VAL A 144 -13.91 -5.25 -23.91
C VAL A 144 -14.42 -6.64 -24.34
N THR A 145 -14.06 -7.68 -23.57
CA THR A 145 -14.50 -9.05 -23.80
C THR A 145 -15.06 -9.66 -22.50
N LYS A 146 -15.35 -10.95 -22.51
CA LYS A 146 -15.75 -11.68 -21.28
C LYS A 146 -14.58 -11.89 -20.30
N THR A 147 -13.36 -11.61 -20.73
CA THR A 147 -12.13 -11.87 -19.96
C THR A 147 -11.13 -10.72 -20.01
N THR A 148 -11.45 -9.61 -20.68
CA THR A 148 -10.57 -8.45 -20.85
C THR A 148 -11.29 -7.18 -20.51
N GLU A 149 -10.67 -6.33 -19.71
CA GLU A 149 -11.16 -4.99 -19.38
C GLU A 149 -10.04 -3.96 -19.30
N PHE A 150 -10.39 -2.69 -19.43
CA PHE A 150 -9.55 -1.53 -19.17
C PHE A 150 -10.16 -0.70 -18.06
N LEU A 151 -9.33 -0.29 -17.10
CA LEU A 151 -9.70 0.51 -15.96
C LEU A 151 -8.88 1.80 -15.99
N CYS A 152 -9.53 2.94 -15.75
CA CYS A 152 -8.89 4.24 -15.74
C CYS A 152 -9.48 5.11 -14.63
N ASP A 153 -8.63 5.54 -13.70
CA ASP A 153 -9.00 6.42 -12.60
C ASP A 153 -8.32 7.77 -12.75
N VAL A 154 -9.12 8.82 -12.71
CA VAL A 154 -8.63 10.20 -12.67
C VAL A 154 -8.82 10.74 -11.27
N GLN A 155 -7.74 11.26 -10.69
CA GLN A 155 -7.73 11.74 -9.31
C GLN A 155 -7.26 13.19 -9.22
N GLU A 156 -7.86 13.95 -8.31
CA GLU A 156 -7.41 15.26 -7.83
C GLU A 156 -7.15 15.16 -6.33
N THR A 157 -6.00 15.67 -5.91
CA THR A 157 -5.62 15.76 -4.50
C THR A 157 -5.30 17.20 -4.15
N GLY A 158 -5.78 17.66 -3.00
CA GLY A 158 -5.57 19.04 -2.57
C GLY A 158 -5.52 19.20 -1.06
N GLY A 159 -5.12 20.40 -0.63
CA GLY A 159 -4.90 20.68 0.78
C GLY A 159 -3.50 20.29 1.25
N HIS A 160 -3.35 20.08 2.55
CA HIS A 160 -2.08 19.72 3.18
C HIS A 160 -2.32 18.87 4.44
N GLY A 161 -1.30 18.18 4.93
CA GLY A 161 -1.33 17.41 6.17
C GLY A 161 -0.68 18.17 7.32
N LEU A 162 -0.89 17.69 8.53
CA LEU A 162 -0.17 18.16 9.72
C LEU A 162 1.34 18.05 9.49
N GLY A 163 2.10 19.10 9.86
CA GLY A 163 3.55 19.14 9.66
C GLY A 163 3.97 19.02 8.19
N GLU A 164 3.11 19.33 7.22
CA GLU A 164 3.37 19.08 5.78
C GLU A 164 3.76 17.62 5.49
N ALA A 165 3.15 16.69 6.21
CA ALA A 165 3.43 15.26 6.19
C ALA A 165 4.88 14.90 6.60
N LEU A 166 5.44 15.60 7.59
CA LEU A 166 6.78 15.37 8.12
C LEU A 166 6.75 15.05 9.61
N GLY A 167 7.83 14.45 10.12
CA GLY A 167 8.14 14.32 11.53
C GLY A 167 7.47 13.16 12.25
N VAL A 168 6.80 12.26 11.55
CA VAL A 168 6.28 10.99 12.08
C VAL A 168 6.52 9.88 11.04
N ALA A 169 6.73 8.67 11.50
CA ALA A 169 6.94 7.53 10.63
C ALA A 169 5.62 6.98 10.07
N GLY A 170 4.61 6.85 10.93
CA GLY A 170 3.23 6.53 10.53
C GLY A 170 2.42 7.80 10.36
N PHE A 171 2.42 8.37 9.16
CA PHE A 171 1.74 9.63 8.93
C PHE A 171 0.23 9.53 9.14
N PHE A 172 -0.39 10.61 9.63
CA PHE A 172 -1.76 10.60 10.17
C PHE A 172 -2.87 10.45 9.14
N ASN A 173 -2.58 10.68 7.85
CA ASN A 173 -3.59 10.75 6.81
C ASN A 173 -3.00 10.32 5.47
N LEU A 174 -3.46 9.18 4.95
CA LEU A 174 -2.97 8.61 3.68
C LEU A 174 -3.37 9.45 2.45
N ASP A 175 -4.45 10.23 2.53
CA ASP A 175 -4.94 11.07 1.44
C ASP A 175 -4.08 12.34 1.22
N VAL A 176 -2.99 12.49 1.94
CA VAL A 176 -2.07 13.62 1.80
C VAL A 176 -0.87 13.24 0.95
N VAL A 177 -0.72 13.93 -0.16
CA VAL A 177 0.52 13.89 -0.94
C VAL A 177 1.56 14.78 -0.29
N ARG A 178 2.67 14.19 0.13
CA ARG A 178 3.73 14.89 0.87
C ARG A 178 4.39 16.02 0.09
N ASN A 179 4.49 15.91 -1.23
CA ASN A 179 5.21 16.90 -2.02
C ASN A 179 4.34 18.13 -2.33
N PRO A 180 4.50 19.26 -1.62
CA PRO A 180 3.67 20.45 -1.80
C PRO A 180 3.90 21.17 -3.15
N LEU A 181 4.97 20.82 -3.88
CA LEU A 181 5.29 21.40 -5.19
C LEU A 181 4.54 20.71 -6.34
N LEU A 182 3.81 19.63 -6.06
CA LEU A 182 3.01 18.97 -7.09
C LEU A 182 1.82 19.83 -7.53
N SER A 183 1.54 19.74 -8.82
CA SER A 183 0.33 20.35 -9.37
C SER A 183 -0.93 19.78 -8.70
N LYS A 184 -1.88 20.67 -8.41
CA LYS A 184 -3.24 20.28 -7.96
C LYS A 184 -4.15 19.92 -9.14
N ALA A 185 -3.66 19.93 -10.38
CA ALA A 185 -4.45 19.51 -11.54
C ALA A 185 -4.77 18.03 -11.47
N PRO A 186 -5.95 17.61 -11.95
CA PRO A 186 -6.30 16.20 -12.05
C PRO A 186 -5.23 15.40 -12.83
N TYR A 187 -5.00 14.19 -12.40
CA TYR A 187 -4.01 13.28 -13.01
C TYR A 187 -4.59 11.86 -13.14
N ILE A 188 -4.03 11.09 -14.05
CA ILE A 188 -4.34 9.67 -14.17
C ILE A 188 -3.64 8.94 -13.02
N ALA A 189 -4.43 8.45 -12.05
CA ALA A 189 -3.97 7.65 -10.93
C ALA A 189 -3.73 6.20 -11.37
N ARG A 190 -4.73 5.57 -11.96
CA ARG A 190 -4.65 4.22 -12.52
C ARG A 190 -4.98 4.21 -14.01
N LEU A 191 -4.28 3.38 -14.75
CA LEU A 191 -4.59 3.05 -16.14
C LEU A 191 -4.14 1.62 -16.40
N MET A 192 -5.05 0.68 -16.27
CA MET A 192 -4.74 -0.74 -16.24
C MET A 192 -5.46 -1.49 -17.36
N TRP A 193 -4.74 -2.37 -18.04
CA TRP A 193 -5.28 -3.49 -18.76
C TRP A 193 -5.36 -4.69 -17.82
N HIS A 194 -6.50 -5.36 -17.77
CA HIS A 194 -6.75 -6.53 -16.94
C HIS A 194 -7.27 -7.68 -17.79
N GLN A 195 -6.64 -8.85 -17.68
CA GLN A 195 -6.96 -10.05 -18.44
C GLN A 195 -7.14 -11.24 -17.52
N ILE A 196 -8.27 -11.92 -17.63
CA ILE A 196 -8.54 -13.21 -16.99
C ILE A 196 -8.22 -14.35 -17.97
N ILE A 197 -7.48 -15.35 -17.49
CA ILE A 197 -7.25 -16.62 -18.20
C ILE A 197 -7.90 -17.73 -17.36
N PRO A 198 -9.06 -18.27 -17.78
CA PRO A 198 -9.74 -19.36 -17.07
C PRO A 198 -8.90 -20.63 -17.07
N LEU A 199 -8.71 -21.24 -15.89
CA LEU A 199 -8.04 -22.55 -15.73
C LEU A 199 -9.00 -23.64 -15.27
N GLY A 200 -10.30 -23.32 -15.12
CA GLY A 200 -11.35 -24.27 -14.72
C GLY A 200 -11.91 -23.97 -13.33
N GLY A 201 -12.60 -24.96 -12.76
CA GLY A 201 -13.36 -24.80 -11.52
C GLY A 201 -14.77 -24.24 -11.79
N LYS A 202 -15.52 -24.03 -10.70
CA LYS A 202 -16.84 -23.38 -10.78
C LYS A 202 -16.67 -21.87 -10.97
N LYS A 203 -17.72 -21.22 -11.43
CA LYS A 203 -17.80 -19.75 -11.41
C LYS A 203 -18.18 -19.29 -10.01
N VAL A 204 -17.50 -18.25 -9.55
CA VAL A 204 -17.73 -17.57 -8.28
C VAL A 204 -18.27 -16.18 -8.56
N ALA A 205 -19.31 -15.76 -7.88
CA ALA A 205 -19.83 -14.41 -7.99
C ALA A 205 -18.76 -13.40 -7.55
N SER A 206 -18.71 -12.26 -8.23
CA SER A 206 -17.80 -11.16 -7.94
C SER A 206 -18.55 -9.85 -8.07
N ASP A 207 -18.30 -8.93 -7.14
CA ASP A 207 -18.86 -7.59 -7.24
C ASP A 207 -18.06 -6.74 -8.22
N ARG A 208 -18.77 -5.84 -8.91
CA ARG A 208 -18.11 -4.83 -9.75
C ARG A 208 -17.51 -3.76 -8.84
N THR A 209 -16.26 -3.47 -9.08
CA THR A 209 -15.50 -2.46 -8.34
C THR A 209 -14.64 -1.63 -9.28
N ALA A 210 -13.97 -0.61 -8.76
CA ALA A 210 -12.94 0.15 -9.50
C ALA A 210 -11.77 -0.73 -9.99
N PHE A 211 -11.59 -1.95 -9.46
CA PHE A 211 -10.50 -2.88 -9.80
C PHE A 211 -10.92 -4.03 -10.71
N SER A 212 -12.22 -4.28 -10.87
CA SER A 212 -12.75 -5.29 -11.78
C SER A 212 -14.24 -5.09 -12.05
N LEU A 213 -14.62 -5.27 -13.31
CA LEU A 213 -16.01 -5.16 -13.77
C LEU A 213 -16.68 -6.54 -13.97
N PHE A 214 -15.97 -7.63 -13.69
CA PHE A 214 -16.51 -8.97 -13.85
C PHE A 214 -17.47 -9.30 -12.72
N ARG A 215 -18.68 -9.76 -13.07
CA ARG A 215 -19.71 -10.23 -12.11
C ARG A 215 -19.52 -11.69 -11.68
N GLU A 216 -18.73 -12.43 -12.46
CA GLU A 216 -18.38 -13.82 -12.21
C GLU A 216 -16.94 -14.07 -12.63
N LEU A 217 -16.20 -14.78 -11.80
CA LEU A 217 -14.83 -15.20 -12.05
C LEU A 217 -14.69 -16.71 -11.95
N PRO A 218 -13.86 -17.37 -12.80
CA PRO A 218 -13.50 -18.77 -12.58
C PRO A 218 -12.77 -18.95 -11.24
N GLU A 219 -13.10 -19.99 -10.47
CA GLU A 219 -12.43 -20.28 -9.18
C GLU A 219 -10.92 -20.49 -9.37
N ARG A 220 -10.55 -21.17 -10.46
CA ARG A 220 -9.14 -21.34 -10.86
C ARG A 220 -8.85 -20.49 -12.09
N ARG A 221 -7.91 -19.56 -11.95
CA ARG A 221 -7.60 -18.62 -13.02
C ARG A 221 -6.20 -18.00 -12.85
N LEU A 222 -5.67 -17.46 -13.94
CA LEU A 222 -4.63 -16.46 -13.90
C LEU A 222 -5.25 -15.08 -14.17
N GLU A 223 -4.80 -14.09 -13.46
CA GLU A 223 -5.10 -12.68 -13.70
C GLU A 223 -3.81 -11.96 -14.07
N LEU A 224 -3.86 -11.22 -15.16
CA LEU A 224 -2.75 -10.40 -15.64
C LEU A 224 -3.20 -8.95 -15.61
N ARG A 225 -2.46 -8.09 -14.91
CA ARG A 225 -2.66 -6.64 -14.95
C ARG A 225 -1.39 -5.96 -15.42
N PHE A 226 -1.56 -4.97 -16.26
CA PHE A 226 -0.43 -4.20 -16.80
C PHE A 226 -0.82 -2.74 -16.92
N GLY A 227 0.07 -1.83 -16.50
CA GLY A 227 -0.12 -0.41 -16.63
C GLY A 227 0.22 0.38 -15.37
N LYS A 228 -0.39 1.55 -15.21
CA LYS A 228 -0.22 2.39 -14.02
C LYS A 228 -1.15 1.93 -12.91
N MET A 229 -0.59 1.64 -11.74
CA MET A 229 -1.32 1.14 -10.57
C MET A 229 -0.58 1.45 -9.27
N SER A 230 -1.24 1.28 -8.13
CA SER A 230 -0.58 1.18 -6.83
C SER A 230 -0.35 -0.28 -6.49
N LEU A 231 0.84 -0.65 -6.03
CA LEU A 231 1.10 -2.02 -5.55
C LEU A 231 0.33 -2.31 -4.27
N ALA A 232 0.08 -1.30 -3.45
CA ALA A 232 -0.70 -1.39 -2.23
C ALA A 232 -2.18 -1.79 -2.45
N ASP A 233 -2.71 -1.63 -3.68
CA ASP A 233 -4.05 -2.11 -4.05
C ASP A 233 -4.13 -3.65 -4.12
N PHE A 234 -2.99 -4.35 -4.22
CA PHE A 234 -2.94 -5.80 -4.50
C PHE A 234 -2.12 -6.57 -3.47
N PHE A 235 -1.11 -5.95 -2.86
CA PHE A 235 -0.20 -6.58 -1.90
C PHE A 235 -0.46 -6.06 -0.49
N ASP A 236 -0.33 -6.94 0.51
CA ASP A 236 -0.54 -6.64 1.92
C ASP A 236 -1.96 -6.07 2.24
N VAL A 237 -2.92 -6.34 1.38
CA VAL A 237 -4.32 -5.90 1.56
C VAL A 237 -4.93 -6.59 2.79
N ASN A 238 -5.78 -5.87 3.53
CA ASN A 238 -6.46 -6.39 4.70
C ASN A 238 -7.88 -5.82 4.80
N ASN A 239 -8.88 -6.70 4.97
CA ASN A 239 -10.29 -6.30 4.99
C ASN A 239 -10.66 -5.39 6.18
N TYR A 240 -9.85 -5.36 7.23
CA TYR A 240 -10.11 -4.59 8.46
C TYR A 240 -9.23 -3.35 8.61
N GLY A 241 -8.20 -3.19 7.76
CA GLY A 241 -7.20 -2.14 7.91
C GLY A 241 -6.85 -1.37 6.63
N SER A 242 -7.15 -1.91 5.42
CA SER A 242 -6.73 -1.31 4.15
C SER A 242 -7.85 -0.58 3.41
N ASP A 243 -8.56 0.31 4.10
CA ASP A 243 -9.59 1.17 3.50
C ASP A 243 -9.54 2.56 4.15
N THR A 244 -8.71 3.43 3.60
CA THR A 244 -8.52 4.79 4.10
C THR A 244 -9.74 5.69 3.97
N ASN A 245 -10.72 5.32 3.14
CA ASN A 245 -11.93 6.08 2.94
C ASN A 245 -12.97 5.84 4.04
N LEU A 246 -13.05 4.61 4.55
CA LEU A 246 -14.09 4.21 5.52
C LEU A 246 -13.52 3.65 6.83
N GLN A 247 -12.21 3.32 6.88
CA GLN A 247 -11.55 2.71 8.05
C GLN A 247 -10.45 3.63 8.61
N PHE A 248 -9.29 3.05 8.96
CA PHE A 248 -8.13 3.77 9.50
C PHE A 248 -7.50 4.71 8.46
N MET A 249 -6.82 5.75 8.94
CA MET A 249 -6.19 6.75 8.06
C MET A 249 -4.66 6.79 8.17
N ASN A 250 -4.09 6.18 9.22
CA ASN A 250 -2.65 6.19 9.41
C ASN A 250 -1.94 5.33 8.36
N TRP A 251 -0.88 5.86 7.77
CA TRP A 251 -0.10 5.17 6.74
C TRP A 251 0.39 3.80 7.17
N ALA A 252 0.86 3.66 8.42
CA ALA A 252 1.38 2.39 8.93
C ALA A 252 0.27 1.37 9.25
N VAL A 253 -1.01 1.76 9.16
CA VAL A 253 -2.16 0.86 9.33
C VAL A 253 -2.70 0.36 8.01
N ASP A 254 -2.77 1.22 7.00
CA ASP A 254 -3.32 0.84 5.68
C ASP A 254 -2.53 -0.30 5.06
N ASN A 255 -1.21 -0.17 5.04
CA ASN A 255 -0.27 -1.23 4.68
C ASN A 255 0.83 -1.35 5.75
N SER A 256 1.60 -2.45 5.70
CA SER A 256 2.80 -2.60 6.51
C SER A 256 3.75 -1.41 6.29
N GLY A 257 4.06 -0.64 7.33
CA GLY A 257 5.02 0.46 7.21
C GLY A 257 6.39 0.02 6.70
N ALA A 258 6.82 -1.21 7.00
CA ALA A 258 8.09 -1.75 6.52
C ALA A 258 8.05 -2.27 5.06
N TYR A 259 6.91 -2.21 4.38
CA TYR A 259 6.77 -2.51 2.96
C TYR A 259 7.05 -1.26 2.13
N ASP A 260 8.32 -1.04 1.79
CA ASP A 260 8.77 0.08 0.95
C ASP A 260 8.47 -0.22 -0.53
N TYR A 261 7.18 -0.27 -0.86
CA TYR A 261 6.71 -0.64 -2.20
C TYR A 261 7.04 0.41 -3.25
N ALA A 262 7.33 -0.02 -4.47
CA ALA A 262 7.67 0.85 -5.58
C ALA A 262 6.51 1.78 -5.94
N ALA A 263 6.73 3.08 -5.79
CA ALA A 263 5.76 4.11 -6.13
C ALA A 263 6.42 5.48 -6.36
N ASP A 264 5.79 6.33 -7.16
CA ASP A 264 6.06 7.76 -7.16
C ASP A 264 5.48 8.42 -5.89
N THR A 265 5.73 9.70 -5.68
CA THR A 265 5.24 10.46 -4.51
C THR A 265 3.71 10.50 -4.37
N ARG A 266 2.96 10.03 -5.36
CA ARG A 266 1.49 9.89 -5.33
C ARG A 266 1.02 8.49 -5.02
N GLY A 267 1.92 7.54 -4.80
CA GLY A 267 1.61 6.15 -4.50
C GLY A 267 1.40 5.25 -5.72
N PHE A 268 1.75 5.69 -6.93
CA PHE A 268 1.52 4.94 -8.17
C PHE A 268 2.82 4.64 -8.90
N THR A 269 2.84 3.50 -9.61
CA THR A 269 3.94 3.11 -10.50
C THR A 269 3.41 2.43 -11.75
N PHE A 270 4.29 2.18 -12.74
CA PHE A 270 3.99 1.25 -13.83
C PHE A 270 4.46 -0.14 -13.45
N ALA A 271 3.56 -1.11 -13.53
CA ALA A 271 3.83 -2.48 -13.13
C ALA A 271 3.19 -3.51 -14.07
N ALA A 272 3.76 -4.72 -14.04
CA ALA A 272 3.13 -5.94 -14.52
C ALA A 272 2.85 -6.84 -13.32
N LEU A 273 1.59 -7.21 -13.11
CA LEU A 273 1.13 -8.07 -12.03
C LEU A 273 0.54 -9.35 -12.60
N LEU A 274 1.00 -10.49 -12.08
CA LEU A 274 0.47 -11.82 -12.33
C LEU A 274 -0.07 -12.39 -11.03
N GLU A 275 -1.32 -12.86 -11.05
CA GLU A 275 -1.94 -13.57 -9.94
C GLU A 275 -2.40 -14.95 -10.40
N TYR A 276 -2.10 -15.97 -9.62
CA TYR A 276 -2.70 -17.29 -9.75
C TYR A 276 -3.67 -17.51 -8.60
N HIS A 277 -4.94 -17.70 -8.93
CA HIS A 277 -6.01 -17.98 -7.97
C HIS A 277 -6.38 -19.46 -8.00
N ASP A 278 -6.45 -20.04 -6.80
CA ASP A 278 -7.05 -21.36 -6.56
C ASP A 278 -8.03 -21.24 -5.38
N LYS A 279 -8.79 -22.28 -5.11
CA LYS A 279 -9.83 -22.30 -4.08
C LYS A 279 -9.37 -21.82 -2.69
N ASN A 280 -8.16 -22.17 -2.28
CA ASN A 280 -7.67 -21.97 -0.92
C ASN A 280 -6.43 -21.08 -0.83
N TYR A 281 -5.90 -20.61 -1.97
CA TYR A 281 -4.72 -19.75 -1.97
C TYR A 281 -4.64 -18.89 -3.23
N VAL A 282 -3.91 -17.79 -3.09
CA VAL A 282 -3.53 -16.92 -4.22
C VAL A 282 -2.02 -16.72 -4.15
N ILE A 283 -1.36 -16.75 -5.32
CA ILE A 283 0.04 -16.37 -5.45
C ILE A 283 0.07 -15.14 -6.35
N ARG A 284 0.70 -14.06 -5.88
CA ARG A 284 0.88 -12.80 -6.62
C ARG A 284 2.36 -12.57 -6.89
N PHE A 285 2.66 -12.11 -8.08
CA PHE A 285 3.98 -11.62 -8.45
C PHE A 285 3.84 -10.33 -9.23
N ALA A 286 4.62 -9.31 -8.87
CA ALA A 286 4.67 -8.07 -9.63
C ALA A 286 6.11 -7.61 -9.85
N GLU A 287 6.35 -7.04 -11.02
CA GLU A 287 7.53 -6.27 -11.37
C GLU A 287 7.11 -4.83 -11.67
N ALA A 288 7.79 -3.86 -11.05
CA ALA A 288 7.39 -2.46 -11.05
C ALA A 288 8.58 -1.50 -11.22
N LEU A 289 8.32 -0.30 -11.76
CA LEU A 289 9.33 0.76 -11.86
C LEU A 289 9.54 1.42 -10.50
N MET A 290 10.79 1.70 -10.15
CA MET A 290 11.17 2.48 -8.97
C MET A 290 11.27 3.98 -9.30
N PRO A 291 11.05 4.88 -8.33
CA PRO A 291 11.33 6.31 -8.53
C PRO A 291 12.84 6.56 -8.65
N LYS A 292 13.21 7.69 -9.30
CA LYS A 292 14.62 8.09 -9.48
C LYS A 292 15.30 8.55 -8.21
N VAL A 293 14.52 9.08 -7.28
CA VAL A 293 14.95 9.57 -5.96
C VAL A 293 13.86 9.25 -4.95
N ALA A 294 14.21 9.17 -3.67
CA ALA A 294 13.27 8.90 -2.59
C ALA A 294 12.06 9.84 -2.66
N ASN A 295 10.86 9.27 -2.64
CA ASN A 295 9.57 9.97 -2.73
C ASN A 295 9.47 10.95 -3.93
N GLY A 296 10.16 10.63 -5.04
CA GLY A 296 10.15 11.45 -6.26
C GLY A 296 8.95 11.19 -7.15
N ILE A 297 8.55 12.20 -7.96
CA ILE A 297 7.45 12.05 -8.93
C ILE A 297 7.87 11.30 -10.19
N ASN A 298 9.16 11.30 -10.52
CA ASN A 298 9.67 10.73 -11.75
C ASN A 298 10.14 9.29 -11.52
N LEU A 299 9.52 8.34 -12.21
CA LEU A 299 9.96 6.96 -12.24
C LEU A 299 11.20 6.78 -13.12
N ASP A 300 12.05 5.83 -12.79
CA ASP A 300 13.18 5.43 -13.62
C ASP A 300 12.73 4.34 -14.60
N ALA A 301 12.82 4.65 -15.88
CA ALA A 301 12.43 3.73 -16.94
C ALA A 301 13.52 2.69 -17.28
N ASP A 302 14.70 2.80 -16.71
CA ASP A 302 15.78 1.84 -16.90
C ASP A 302 15.64 0.67 -15.93
N MET A 303 14.83 -0.31 -16.30
CA MET A 303 14.58 -1.51 -15.50
C MET A 303 15.83 -2.37 -15.28
N SER A 304 16.91 -2.16 -16.01
CA SER A 304 18.15 -2.90 -15.78
C SER A 304 18.83 -2.49 -14.47
N ARG A 305 18.48 -1.33 -13.93
CA ARG A 305 19.07 -0.77 -12.71
C ARG A 305 18.06 -0.35 -11.64
N ALA A 306 16.80 -0.08 -12.02
CA ALA A 306 15.78 0.44 -11.10
C ALA A 306 14.44 -0.27 -11.33
N HIS A 307 14.15 -1.25 -10.47
CA HIS A 307 12.93 -2.04 -10.52
C HIS A 307 12.64 -2.65 -9.14
N SER A 308 11.44 -3.14 -8.97
CA SER A 308 11.00 -3.82 -7.74
C SER A 308 10.32 -5.12 -8.11
N GLU A 309 10.77 -6.21 -7.51
CA GLU A 309 10.07 -7.50 -7.54
C GLU A 309 9.32 -7.72 -6.25
N ASN A 310 8.05 -8.12 -6.36
CA ASN A 310 7.18 -8.38 -5.23
C ASN A 310 6.54 -9.75 -5.40
N ILE A 311 6.49 -10.53 -4.32
CA ILE A 311 5.81 -11.81 -4.29
C ILE A 311 4.98 -11.92 -3.01
N GLU A 312 3.73 -12.37 -3.14
CA GLU A 312 2.85 -12.63 -2.00
C GLU A 312 2.16 -13.99 -2.17
N LEU A 313 2.15 -14.75 -1.08
CA LEU A 313 1.35 -15.96 -0.92
C LEU A 313 0.20 -15.64 0.05
N GLU A 314 -1.03 -15.75 -0.42
CA GLU A 314 -2.25 -15.64 0.37
C GLU A 314 -2.85 -17.02 0.60
N LEU A 315 -3.10 -17.37 1.84
CA LEU A 315 -3.64 -18.65 2.27
C LEU A 315 -4.98 -18.45 2.98
N HIS A 316 -6.00 -19.19 2.53
CA HIS A 316 -7.33 -19.19 3.13
C HIS A 316 -7.50 -20.45 3.96
N GLY A 317 -7.79 -20.31 5.27
CA GLY A 317 -7.89 -21.47 6.15
C GLY A 317 -8.69 -21.22 7.44
N LYS A 318 -9.16 -22.30 8.04
CA LYS A 318 -9.81 -22.26 9.36
C LYS A 318 -8.76 -22.29 10.45
N VAL A 319 -8.23 -21.14 10.86
CA VAL A 319 -7.28 -21.04 11.98
C VAL A 319 -7.98 -21.33 13.31
N LEU A 320 -9.19 -20.81 13.50
CA LEU A 320 -9.98 -21.03 14.69
C LEU A 320 -11.14 -21.99 14.39
N LYS A 321 -11.24 -23.04 15.19
CA LYS A 321 -12.35 -24.02 15.11
C LYS A 321 -13.68 -23.29 15.31
N ASN A 322 -14.69 -23.61 14.48
CA ASN A 322 -16.03 -22.99 14.52
C ASN A 322 -16.08 -21.49 14.24
N ARG A 323 -15.06 -20.93 13.56
CA ARG A 323 -15.05 -19.55 13.04
C ARG A 323 -15.02 -19.55 11.53
N PRO A 324 -15.39 -18.43 10.89
CA PRO A 324 -15.22 -18.29 9.45
C PRO A 324 -13.75 -18.47 9.02
N VAL A 325 -13.53 -18.62 7.73
CA VAL A 325 -12.19 -18.73 7.15
C VAL A 325 -11.40 -17.46 7.43
N GLY A 326 -10.20 -17.61 7.97
CA GLY A 326 -9.22 -16.53 8.09
C GLY A 326 -8.28 -16.53 6.90
N ILE A 327 -7.53 -15.45 6.75
CA ILE A 327 -6.55 -15.25 5.67
C ILE A 327 -5.18 -14.95 6.29
N LEU A 328 -4.16 -15.60 5.74
CA LEU A 328 -2.75 -15.32 6.05
C LEU A 328 -2.03 -14.95 4.76
N ARG A 329 -1.33 -13.81 4.75
CA ARG A 329 -0.52 -13.36 3.64
C ARG A 329 0.95 -13.30 4.06
N LEU A 330 1.80 -13.78 3.17
CA LEU A 330 3.25 -13.78 3.33
C LEU A 330 3.84 -13.03 2.14
N LEU A 331 4.38 -11.85 2.41
CA LEU A 331 4.94 -10.93 1.42
C LEU A 331 6.47 -10.95 1.49
N SER A 332 7.12 -10.86 0.33
CA SER A 332 8.53 -10.55 0.18
C SER A 332 8.72 -9.59 -0.99
N TYR A 333 9.66 -8.66 -0.85
CA TYR A 333 10.00 -7.73 -1.93
C TYR A 333 11.48 -7.47 -2.01
N VAL A 334 11.95 -7.09 -3.20
CA VAL A 334 13.32 -6.65 -3.48
C VAL A 334 13.26 -5.41 -4.36
N ASN A 335 13.86 -4.32 -3.89
CA ASN A 335 13.97 -3.05 -4.60
C ASN A 335 15.40 -2.85 -5.09
N HIS A 336 15.55 -2.56 -6.36
CA HIS A 336 16.77 -2.11 -7.00
C HIS A 336 16.60 -0.65 -7.39
N ALA A 337 17.38 0.25 -6.80
CA ALA A 337 17.31 1.68 -7.11
C ALA A 337 18.61 2.38 -6.71
N ASN A 338 18.71 3.68 -7.01
CA ASN A 338 19.81 4.52 -6.57
C ASN A 338 19.57 5.02 -5.15
N MET A 339 19.62 4.12 -4.17
CA MET A 339 19.37 4.40 -2.74
C MET A 339 20.68 4.66 -2.01
N GLY A 340 20.70 5.67 -1.15
CA GLY A 340 21.82 5.95 -0.25
C GLY A 340 21.94 4.90 0.86
N ASP A 341 23.14 4.77 1.43
CA ASP A 341 23.47 3.87 2.54
C ASP A 341 23.68 4.73 3.80
N TYR A 342 22.88 4.48 4.86
CA TYR A 342 22.96 5.24 6.12
C TYR A 342 24.33 5.16 6.78
N ARG A 343 24.96 3.98 6.76
CA ARG A 343 26.29 3.76 7.37
C ARG A 343 27.36 4.51 6.60
N ASP A 344 27.30 4.50 5.28
CA ASP A 344 28.28 5.20 4.44
C ASP A 344 28.12 6.72 4.57
N ALA A 345 26.88 7.24 4.64
CA ALA A 345 26.62 8.63 4.91
C ALA A 345 27.19 9.09 6.28
N VAL A 346 27.04 8.25 7.33
CA VAL A 346 27.63 8.51 8.66
C VAL A 346 29.16 8.45 8.61
N ASN A 347 29.72 7.44 7.95
CA ASN A 347 31.18 7.26 7.84
C ASN A 347 31.86 8.42 7.09
N ALA A 348 31.19 9.01 6.09
CA ALA A 348 31.68 10.19 5.39
C ALA A 348 31.87 11.41 6.32
N CYS A 349 31.15 11.48 7.45
CA CYS A 349 31.25 12.54 8.44
C CYS A 349 32.29 12.27 9.54
N LEU A 350 32.82 11.06 9.70
CA LEU A 350 33.78 10.71 10.77
C LEU A 350 35.05 11.58 10.78
N PRO A 351 35.61 12.06 9.64
CA PRO A 351 36.79 12.91 9.69
C PRO A 351 36.55 14.27 10.37
N ASN A 352 35.30 14.79 10.38
CA ASN A 352 34.94 16.08 10.97
C ASN A 352 33.61 16.00 11.74
N PRO A 353 33.50 15.18 12.79
CA PRO A 353 32.21 14.85 13.41
C PRO A 353 31.53 16.03 14.12
N ALA A 354 32.28 17.07 14.47
CA ALA A 354 31.73 18.26 15.15
C ALA A 354 30.99 19.24 14.21
N THR A 355 31.25 19.16 12.90
CA THR A 355 30.73 20.13 11.92
C THR A 355 30.01 19.49 10.76
N CYS A 356 30.15 18.18 10.56
CA CYS A 356 29.53 17.46 9.47
C CYS A 356 28.18 16.89 9.89
N VAL A 357 27.16 17.14 9.08
CA VAL A 357 25.85 16.47 9.18
C VAL A 357 25.78 15.42 8.06
N PRO A 358 25.51 14.14 8.39
CA PRO A 358 25.47 13.10 7.37
C PRO A 358 24.32 13.35 6.38
N ASN A 359 24.59 13.10 5.09
CA ASN A 359 23.63 13.31 4.02
C ASN A 359 23.50 12.04 3.18
N ILE A 360 22.33 11.41 3.27
CA ILE A 360 22.00 10.15 2.59
C ILE A 360 21.97 10.28 1.07
N THR A 361 21.70 11.49 0.54
CA THR A 361 21.64 11.74 -0.90
C THR A 361 23.02 12.02 -1.54
N ASN A 362 24.07 12.15 -0.72
CA ASN A 362 25.43 12.44 -1.21
C ASN A 362 26.20 11.14 -1.45
N HIS A 363 25.84 10.43 -2.50
CA HIS A 363 26.48 9.18 -2.93
C HIS A 363 26.58 9.12 -4.46
N PRO A 364 27.50 8.31 -5.02
CA PRO A 364 27.59 8.14 -6.47
C PRO A 364 26.31 7.47 -7.01
N LEU A 365 26.01 7.73 -8.27
CA LEU A 365 24.91 7.05 -8.97
C LEU A 365 25.25 5.57 -9.12
N GLN A 366 24.59 4.71 -8.35
CA GLN A 366 24.76 3.26 -8.36
C GLN A 366 23.47 2.56 -7.97
N THR A 367 23.27 1.37 -8.50
CA THR A 367 22.18 0.51 -8.06
C THR A 367 22.53 -0.13 -6.73
N THR A 368 21.70 0.05 -5.74
CA THR A 368 21.71 -0.62 -4.45
C THR A 368 20.48 -1.51 -4.31
N VAL A 369 20.47 -2.40 -3.33
CA VAL A 369 19.41 -3.40 -3.17
C VAL A 369 18.87 -3.33 -1.75
N LYS A 370 17.57 -3.05 -1.63
CA LYS A 370 16.80 -3.12 -0.37
C LYS A 370 15.77 -4.24 -0.47
N TYR A 371 15.60 -5.01 0.59
CA TYR A 371 14.64 -6.11 0.62
C TYR A 371 13.93 -6.19 1.96
N GLY A 372 12.75 -6.80 1.95
CA GLY A 372 11.95 -6.95 3.14
C GLY A 372 10.92 -8.06 3.05
N PHE A 373 10.29 -8.31 4.21
CA PHE A 373 9.29 -9.36 4.41
C PHE A 373 8.11 -8.81 5.21
N GLY A 374 6.93 -9.35 4.93
CA GLY A 374 5.71 -9.05 5.64
C GLY A 374 4.89 -10.29 5.95
N VAL A 375 4.21 -10.25 7.08
CA VAL A 375 3.17 -11.20 7.47
C VAL A 375 1.93 -10.41 7.78
N ASN A 376 0.82 -10.73 7.16
CA ASN A 376 -0.47 -10.08 7.37
C ASN A 376 -1.51 -11.17 7.59
N PHE A 377 -2.25 -11.08 8.67
CA PHE A 377 -3.33 -12.00 8.95
C PHE A 377 -4.63 -11.26 9.26
N GLU A 378 -5.74 -11.90 8.92
CA GLU A 378 -7.07 -11.47 9.31
C GLU A 378 -7.93 -12.66 9.68
N GLN A 379 -8.76 -12.48 10.70
CA GLN A 379 -9.65 -13.51 11.21
C GLN A 379 -11.01 -12.92 11.55
N PRO A 380 -12.05 -13.20 10.76
CA PRO A 380 -13.42 -12.91 11.17
C PRO A 380 -13.74 -13.70 12.46
N LEU A 381 -14.24 -13.01 13.48
CA LEU A 381 -14.67 -13.64 14.74
C LEU A 381 -16.16 -13.88 14.75
N THR A 382 -16.92 -12.95 14.20
CA THR A 382 -18.36 -12.99 14.05
C THR A 382 -18.74 -12.43 12.67
N ASP A 383 -20.01 -12.36 12.37
CA ASP A 383 -20.57 -11.69 11.18
C ASP A 383 -20.34 -10.17 11.14
N TRP A 384 -20.02 -9.56 12.28
CA TRP A 384 -19.86 -8.10 12.40
C TRP A 384 -18.48 -7.66 12.91
N LEU A 385 -17.63 -8.55 13.44
CA LEU A 385 -16.34 -8.23 14.06
C LEU A 385 -15.25 -9.16 13.56
N GLY A 386 -14.10 -8.61 13.21
CA GLY A 386 -12.88 -9.35 12.92
C GLY A 386 -11.65 -8.74 13.57
N LEU A 387 -10.62 -9.55 13.66
CA LEU A 387 -9.28 -9.18 14.10
C LEU A 387 -8.32 -9.22 12.94
N PHE A 388 -7.29 -8.39 13.01
CA PHE A 388 -6.18 -8.42 12.08
C PHE A 388 -4.86 -8.09 12.77
N GLY A 389 -3.77 -8.40 12.11
CA GLY A 389 -2.45 -8.00 12.54
C GLY A 389 -1.45 -8.11 11.40
N ARG A 390 -0.38 -7.33 11.50
CA ARG A 390 0.73 -7.33 10.58
C ARG A 390 2.05 -7.30 11.32
N TRP A 391 3.03 -7.93 10.74
CA TRP A 391 4.43 -7.78 11.08
C TRP A 391 5.20 -7.54 9.79
N GLY A 392 6.11 -6.58 9.81
CA GLY A 392 6.95 -6.22 8.68
C GLY A 392 8.37 -5.92 9.12
N TRP A 393 9.31 -6.23 8.25
CA TRP A 393 10.73 -5.97 8.41
C TRP A 393 11.41 -5.76 7.07
N ASN A 394 12.34 -4.81 7.01
CA ASN A 394 13.28 -4.67 5.92
C ASN A 394 14.71 -4.51 6.46
N GLU A 395 15.69 -4.56 5.59
CA GLU A 395 17.10 -4.60 5.98
C GLU A 395 17.61 -3.30 6.63
N GLY A 396 16.94 -2.16 6.42
CA GLY A 396 17.16 -0.89 7.11
C GLY A 396 18.55 -0.26 6.98
N ARG A 397 19.37 -0.71 6.05
CA ARG A 397 20.68 -0.15 5.74
C ARG A 397 20.59 0.96 4.69
N HIS A 398 19.74 0.75 3.68
CA HIS A 398 19.50 1.71 2.62
C HIS A 398 18.30 2.59 2.95
N GLU A 399 18.30 3.81 2.41
CA GLU A 399 17.21 4.77 2.62
C GLU A 399 15.85 4.20 2.24
N SER A 400 14.82 4.64 2.95
CA SER A 400 13.43 4.39 2.54
C SER A 400 13.12 5.21 1.31
N PHE A 401 12.42 4.60 0.34
CA PHE A 401 12.41 5.17 -1.01
C PHE A 401 11.05 5.66 -1.49
N ALA A 402 9.97 5.05 -1.03
CA ALA A 402 8.68 5.34 -1.60
C ALA A 402 7.56 5.61 -0.58
N TYR A 403 7.42 4.84 0.47
CA TYR A 403 6.23 4.84 1.31
C TYR A 403 6.42 5.52 2.68
N THR A 404 7.13 4.88 3.59
CA THR A 404 7.37 5.35 4.96
C THR A 404 8.83 5.18 5.34
N GLU A 405 9.29 5.87 6.39
CA GLU A 405 10.61 5.63 6.98
C GLU A 405 10.48 4.66 8.16
N VAL A 406 10.12 3.40 7.86
CA VAL A 406 9.93 2.31 8.82
C VAL A 406 10.73 1.10 8.36
N ASP A 407 11.61 0.58 9.24
CA ASP A 407 12.38 -0.64 8.94
C ASP A 407 11.76 -1.88 9.62
N GLN A 408 10.99 -1.67 10.68
CA GLN A 408 10.29 -2.73 11.43
C GLN A 408 8.94 -2.23 11.91
N THR A 409 7.89 -3.00 11.68
CA THR A 409 6.56 -2.70 12.21
C THR A 409 5.89 -3.95 12.73
N TRP A 410 5.04 -3.79 13.73
CA TRP A 410 4.02 -4.75 14.07
C TRP A 410 2.75 -4.02 14.49
N GLN A 411 1.64 -4.61 14.14
CA GLN A 411 0.34 -4.05 14.45
C GLN A 411 -0.66 -5.14 14.79
N ILE A 412 -1.59 -4.80 15.65
CA ILE A 412 -2.73 -5.63 16.01
C ILE A 412 -3.95 -4.75 16.17
N GLY A 413 -5.05 -5.15 15.58
CA GLY A 413 -6.28 -4.38 15.61
C GLY A 413 -7.51 -5.22 15.38
N GLY A 414 -8.64 -4.55 15.41
CA GLY A 414 -9.93 -5.10 15.07
C GLY A 414 -10.78 -4.06 14.36
N GLY A 415 -11.62 -4.55 13.47
CA GLY A 415 -12.59 -3.76 12.73
C GLY A 415 -13.94 -4.45 12.70
N GLY A 416 -14.99 -3.68 12.57
CA GLY A 416 -16.33 -4.24 12.55
C GLY A 416 -17.38 -3.31 11.97
N THR A 417 -18.60 -3.85 11.85
CA THR A 417 -19.77 -3.15 11.36
C THR A 417 -20.79 -2.92 12.49
N GLY A 418 -21.67 -1.93 12.31
CA GLY A 418 -22.73 -1.60 13.27
C GLY A 418 -23.94 -2.55 13.27
N GLY A 419 -23.82 -3.75 12.66
CA GLY A 419 -24.92 -4.72 12.56
C GLY A 419 -25.59 -5.07 13.91
N ARG A 420 -24.79 -5.13 14.99
CA ARG A 420 -25.27 -5.45 16.34
C ARG A 420 -26.17 -4.41 16.97
N TRP A 421 -26.07 -3.15 16.55
CA TRP A 421 -26.91 -2.05 17.02
C TRP A 421 -27.79 -1.44 15.92
N GLY A 422 -28.09 -2.25 14.89
CA GLY A 422 -29.04 -1.90 13.83
C GLY A 422 -28.51 -0.97 12.74
N ARG A 423 -27.17 -0.73 12.68
CA ARG A 423 -26.53 0.18 11.72
C ARG A 423 -25.48 -0.57 10.89
N LYS A 424 -25.95 -1.50 10.05
CA LYS A 424 -25.12 -2.48 9.32
C LYS A 424 -23.98 -1.87 8.51
N ASN A 425 -24.18 -0.67 7.97
CA ASN A 425 -23.21 0.01 7.10
C ASN A 425 -22.26 0.95 7.87
N ASP A 426 -22.46 1.15 9.18
CA ASP A 426 -21.46 1.84 10.01
C ASP A 426 -20.20 0.99 10.15
N ARG A 427 -19.06 1.66 10.32
CA ARG A 427 -17.76 1.02 10.55
C ARG A 427 -17.16 1.50 11.86
N ILE A 428 -16.49 0.60 12.55
CA ILE A 428 -15.73 0.90 13.77
C ILE A 428 -14.41 0.16 13.76
N GLY A 429 -13.37 0.76 14.28
CA GLY A 429 -12.09 0.08 14.39
C GLY A 429 -11.20 0.65 15.50
N PHE A 430 -10.28 -0.21 15.94
CA PHE A 430 -9.23 0.13 16.87
C PHE A 430 -7.97 -0.67 16.50
N VAL A 431 -6.80 -0.01 16.51
CA VAL A 431 -5.52 -0.63 16.21
C VAL A 431 -4.41 -0.04 17.07
N PHE A 432 -3.47 -0.90 17.45
CA PHE A 432 -2.17 -0.51 17.99
C PHE A 432 -1.08 -0.86 16.97
N VAL A 433 -0.17 0.09 16.73
CA VAL A 433 0.99 -0.05 15.84
C VAL A 433 2.25 0.31 16.59
N SER A 434 3.34 -0.40 16.37
CA SER A 434 4.68 -0.07 16.87
C SER A 434 5.68 -0.12 15.71
N ASN A 435 6.17 1.05 15.33
CA ASN A 435 7.17 1.23 14.28
C ASN A 435 8.57 1.32 14.88
N GLY A 436 9.58 0.88 14.15
CA GLY A 436 10.98 0.97 14.53
C GLY A 436 11.87 1.12 13.31
N ILE A 437 13.08 1.60 13.52
CA ILE A 437 14.12 1.72 12.52
C ILE A 437 15.36 0.92 12.90
N SER A 438 16.23 0.67 11.94
CA SER A 438 17.50 -0.03 12.12
C SER A 438 18.47 0.81 12.97
N HIS A 439 19.53 0.17 13.46
CA HIS A 439 20.59 0.86 14.19
C HIS A 439 21.31 1.90 13.29
N ASP A 440 21.57 1.58 12.03
CA ASP A 440 22.25 2.49 11.10
C ASP A 440 21.38 3.72 10.78
N HIS A 441 20.08 3.50 10.58
CA HIS A 441 19.09 4.56 10.35
C HIS A 441 18.95 5.46 11.61
N ALA A 442 18.80 4.86 12.80
CA ALA A 442 18.72 5.62 14.05
C ALA A 442 19.99 6.46 14.32
N ARG A 443 21.18 5.88 14.04
CA ARG A 443 22.43 6.60 14.16
C ARG A 443 22.53 7.76 13.19
N TYR A 444 22.09 7.56 11.93
CA TYR A 444 22.05 8.62 10.93
C TYR A 444 21.19 9.81 11.37
N LEU A 445 19.96 9.55 11.84
CA LEU A 445 19.06 10.58 12.34
C LEU A 445 19.60 11.25 13.62
N SER A 446 20.25 10.50 14.52
CA SER A 446 20.81 11.04 15.77
C SER A 446 21.95 12.04 15.55
N LEU A 447 22.63 11.96 14.41
CA LEU A 447 23.67 12.91 13.98
C LEU A 447 23.11 14.06 13.15
N GLY A 448 21.81 14.26 13.10
CA GLY A 448 21.11 15.32 12.40
C GLY A 448 20.84 15.04 10.93
N GLY A 449 21.06 13.82 10.46
CA GLY A 449 20.70 13.39 9.10
C GLY A 449 19.21 13.59 8.83
N LEU A 450 18.88 13.83 7.56
CA LEU A 450 17.50 14.03 7.08
C LEU A 450 17.08 12.89 6.17
N GLY A 451 16.00 12.20 6.55
CA GLY A 451 15.27 11.35 5.65
C GLY A 451 14.24 12.13 4.84
N PHE A 452 13.44 11.44 4.04
CA PHE A 452 12.40 12.14 3.28
C PHE A 452 11.17 12.52 4.13
N LEU A 453 10.95 11.89 5.30
CA LEU A 453 9.91 12.26 6.29
C LEU A 453 10.48 12.77 7.61
N LEU A 454 11.64 12.28 8.03
CA LEU A 454 12.16 12.40 9.41
C LEU A 454 13.42 13.26 9.47
N GLY A 455 13.61 13.92 10.60
CA GLY A 455 14.84 14.69 10.85
C GLY A 455 14.67 15.77 11.91
N ASP A 456 14.70 15.36 13.17
CA ASP A 456 14.57 16.26 14.35
C ASP A 456 15.88 17.00 14.69
N GLY A 457 16.99 16.74 13.97
CA GLY A 457 18.32 17.27 14.27
C GLY A 457 19.03 16.53 15.41
N LYS A 458 18.30 15.84 16.28
CA LYS A 458 18.76 14.94 17.33
C LYS A 458 17.76 13.80 17.49
N LEU A 459 18.21 12.67 18.02
CA LEU A 459 17.34 11.53 18.27
C LEU A 459 17.70 10.86 19.59
N ASN A 460 16.75 10.80 20.50
CA ASN A 460 16.73 9.87 21.64
C ASN A 460 15.83 8.71 21.24
N TYR A 461 16.43 7.68 20.63
CA TYR A 461 15.68 6.63 19.94
C TYR A 461 14.75 5.85 20.86
N SER A 462 13.48 5.80 20.47
CA SER A 462 12.47 4.88 20.97
C SER A 462 11.50 4.54 19.85
N ARG A 463 10.82 3.41 19.94
CA ARG A 463 9.82 3.05 18.92
C ARG A 463 8.68 4.07 18.91
N GLU A 464 8.24 4.46 17.70
CA GLU A 464 7.01 5.21 17.54
C GLU A 464 5.82 4.27 17.73
N ASN A 465 4.96 4.58 18.70
CA ASN A 465 3.79 3.77 19.00
C ASN A 465 2.52 4.57 18.73
N ILE A 466 1.59 3.97 18.02
CA ILE A 466 0.36 4.61 17.54
C ILE A 466 -0.84 3.81 18.03
N LEU A 467 -1.79 4.49 18.64
CA LEU A 467 -3.14 3.99 18.84
C LEU A 467 -4.06 4.76 17.91
N GLU A 468 -4.80 4.08 17.06
CA GLU A 468 -5.83 4.69 16.23
C GLU A 468 -7.17 4.05 16.45
N SER A 469 -8.22 4.88 16.49
CA SER A 469 -9.61 4.45 16.53
C SER A 469 -10.46 5.34 15.62
N PHE A 470 -11.52 4.76 15.08
CA PHE A 470 -12.48 5.51 14.26
C PHE A 470 -13.89 4.96 14.44
N TYR A 471 -14.87 5.82 14.14
CA TYR A 471 -16.26 5.45 13.91
C TYR A 471 -16.78 6.18 12.67
N THR A 472 -17.14 5.42 11.64
CA THR A 472 -17.71 5.92 10.40
C THR A 472 -19.20 5.63 10.38
N VAL A 473 -20.00 6.67 10.24
CA VAL A 473 -21.46 6.61 10.24
C VAL A 473 -21.94 6.57 8.79
N HIS A 474 -22.72 5.57 8.41
CA HIS A 474 -23.51 5.63 7.19
C HIS A 474 -24.74 6.51 7.45
N ALA A 475 -24.62 7.81 7.11
CA ALA A 475 -25.67 8.78 7.42
C ALA A 475 -26.85 8.70 6.45
N TRP A 476 -26.57 8.61 5.17
CA TRP A 476 -27.57 8.48 4.12
C TRP A 476 -26.91 8.14 2.79
N ARG A 477 -27.42 7.13 2.06
CA ARG A 477 -26.89 6.71 0.74
C ARG A 477 -25.36 6.68 0.74
N GLY A 478 -24.71 7.38 -0.17
CA GLY A 478 -23.24 7.48 -0.27
C GLY A 478 -22.61 8.54 0.64
N ILE A 479 -23.19 8.89 1.80
CA ILE A 479 -22.67 9.91 2.72
C ILE A 479 -22.19 9.26 4.02
N PHE A 480 -20.87 9.34 4.30
CA PHE A 480 -20.21 8.70 5.42
C PHE A 480 -19.37 9.70 6.22
N PRO A 481 -19.95 10.46 7.15
CA PRO A 481 -19.17 11.21 8.14
C PRO A 481 -18.48 10.25 9.10
N ALA A 482 -17.24 10.58 9.47
CA ALA A 482 -16.46 9.80 10.43
C ALA A 482 -15.73 10.69 11.43
N PHE A 483 -15.59 10.18 12.66
CA PHE A 483 -14.70 10.69 13.67
C PHE A 483 -13.56 9.69 13.90
N GLY A 484 -12.33 10.19 13.95
CA GLY A 484 -11.12 9.43 14.22
C GLY A 484 -10.29 10.06 15.32
N LEU A 485 -9.49 9.25 16.00
CA LEU A 485 -8.55 9.69 17.01
C LEU A 485 -7.26 8.89 16.89
N GLN A 486 -6.12 9.57 16.78
CA GLN A 486 -4.80 8.96 16.85
C GLN A 486 -4.05 9.51 18.09
N TYR A 487 -3.36 8.61 18.79
CA TYR A 487 -2.47 8.94 19.90
C TYR A 487 -1.10 8.38 19.59
N VAL A 488 -0.11 9.26 19.42
CA VAL A 488 1.24 8.91 18.98
C VAL A 488 2.23 9.20 20.09
N VAL A 489 2.94 8.17 20.50
CA VAL A 489 4.03 8.25 21.49
C VAL A 489 5.35 8.17 20.76
N ASN A 490 6.30 9.03 21.14
CA ASN A 490 7.63 9.16 20.51
C ASN A 490 7.55 9.45 18.99
N PRO A 491 6.85 10.54 18.58
CA PRO A 491 6.72 10.88 17.16
C PRO A 491 8.09 11.00 16.51
N GLY A 492 8.25 10.38 15.32
CA GLY A 492 9.51 10.33 14.60
C GLY A 492 10.60 9.54 15.32
N TYR A 493 10.23 8.54 16.12
CA TYR A 493 11.12 7.70 16.95
C TYR A 493 11.82 8.42 18.10
N ASN A 494 11.35 9.59 18.51
CA ASN A 494 12.06 10.46 19.44
C ASN A 494 11.38 10.51 20.81
N ALA A 495 12.01 9.87 21.82
CA ALA A 495 11.50 9.83 23.19
C ALA A 495 11.48 11.20 23.90
N ASP A 496 12.21 12.19 23.37
CA ASP A 496 12.21 13.55 23.91
C ASP A 496 10.97 14.36 23.44
N ARG A 497 10.14 13.80 22.55
CA ARG A 497 9.03 14.50 21.92
C ARG A 497 7.70 13.77 22.12
N GLY A 498 6.62 14.55 22.14
CA GLY A 498 5.27 14.02 22.30
C GLY A 498 4.85 13.79 23.75
N PRO A 499 3.79 12.99 24.02
CA PRO A 499 2.92 12.38 23.01
C PRO A 499 2.07 13.38 22.24
N VAL A 500 1.54 12.96 21.08
CA VAL A 500 0.67 13.78 20.22
C VAL A 500 -0.71 13.14 20.14
N ILE A 501 -1.74 13.94 20.28
CA ILE A 501 -3.15 13.53 20.09
C ILE A 501 -3.66 14.20 18.82
N VAL A 502 -4.23 13.41 17.89
CA VAL A 502 -4.74 13.91 16.61
C VAL A 502 -6.19 13.48 16.42
N PRO A 503 -7.16 14.31 16.88
CA PRO A 503 -8.54 14.16 16.47
C PRO A 503 -8.71 14.41 14.97
N THR A 504 -9.64 13.72 14.34
CA THR A 504 -9.91 13.80 12.91
C THR A 504 -11.39 13.80 12.64
N LEU A 505 -11.82 14.65 11.71
CA LEU A 505 -13.11 14.58 11.06
C LEU A 505 -12.91 14.22 9.59
N ARG A 506 -13.66 13.24 9.11
CA ARG A 506 -13.69 12.85 7.70
C ARG A 506 -15.11 12.86 7.19
N LEU A 507 -15.31 13.39 6.00
CA LEU A 507 -16.53 13.25 5.22
C LEU A 507 -16.19 12.52 3.92
N HIS A 508 -16.64 11.28 3.82
CA HIS A 508 -16.52 10.49 2.60
C HIS A 508 -17.86 10.48 1.86
N LEU A 509 -17.79 10.69 0.56
CA LEU A 509 -18.92 10.65 -0.37
C LEU A 509 -18.64 9.60 -1.45
N GLU A 510 -19.60 8.72 -1.70
CA GLU A 510 -19.54 7.66 -2.71
C GLU A 510 -20.61 7.89 -3.76
N PHE A 511 -20.21 7.92 -5.05
CA PHE A 511 -21.10 8.24 -6.17
C PHE A 511 -21.33 7.06 -7.09
#